data_649c48de34e2e8fb450000870d0abe70
#
_entry.id   649c48de34e2e8fb450000870d0abe70
#
_cell.length_a   1.000
_cell.length_b   1.000
_cell.length_c   1.000
_cell.angle_alpha   90.00
_cell.angle_beta   90.00
_cell.angle_gamma   90.00
#
_symmetry.space_group_name_H-M   'P 1'
#
loop_
_entity.id
_entity.type
_entity.pdbx_description
1 polymer ?
#
loop_
_entity_poly.entity_id
_entity_poly.type
_entity_poly.pdbx_seq_one_letter_code
_entity_poly.pdbx_strand_id
1 'polypeptide(L)'
;MLAVLLIAVAGASSPGDAVTFLDAGLERVVREALGIESAPILTADALRLERLDAVAAEITRLDGLEAFSNLRELNLAENHVSNLAPLRSLTKLETLILKSNRIEDVAPLAGLVRLVKLDLDWNSIADVAPLSGLGKLRFLGLWDSRVRDVAPLANLLELRELGLSGCPIADPRPLGRLTHLEWLGLPNTGIDDIGFLATLTELKKLSLGENRISDLRPLAGLVSLEGLGLSENEIGDVGPLAGLTNLERLSLWKNEIQDVAALRKLVLLQKLWLDQNPIRDISALQGMRDLRIVGLSETLVDDLAPLVANPGLGPQTAIDLRGTPSALCGSSAAQAIAALTARGVTIYYDAAP
;
A
#
# COMPACT_ATOMS: atom_id res chain seq x y z
N MET A 1 49.60 32.36 -0.49
CA MET A 1 48.27 32.73 0.01
C MET A 1 47.55 31.44 0.42
N LEU A 2 47.56 31.11 1.72
CA LEU A 2 46.80 29.96 2.26
C LEU A 2 45.36 30.42 2.41
N ALA A 3 44.42 29.76 1.73
CA ALA A 3 43.00 29.91 1.98
C ALA A 3 42.65 29.10 3.22
N VAL A 4 42.37 29.74 4.32
CA VAL A 4 41.85 29.13 5.53
C VAL A 4 40.39 28.82 5.27
N LEU A 5 40.07 27.53 5.11
CA LEU A 5 38.69 27.02 5.08
C LEU A 5 38.12 27.12 6.50
N LEU A 6 37.32 28.17 6.76
CA LEU A 6 36.53 28.24 7.99
C LEU A 6 35.42 27.17 7.92
N ILE A 7 35.66 26.04 8.57
CA ILE A 7 34.60 25.10 8.89
C ILE A 7 33.82 25.75 10.05
N ALA A 8 32.65 26.33 9.75
CA ALA A 8 31.70 26.74 10.76
C ALA A 8 31.25 25.47 11.51
N VAL A 9 31.83 25.23 12.67
CA VAL A 9 31.27 24.31 13.67
C VAL A 9 29.97 24.96 14.10
N ALA A 10 28.84 24.37 13.74
CA ALA A 10 27.53 24.77 14.25
C ALA A 10 27.63 24.66 15.80
N GLY A 11 27.77 25.79 16.48
CA GLY A 11 27.76 25.85 17.93
C GLY A 11 26.43 25.34 18.45
N ALA A 12 26.46 24.49 19.48
CA ALA A 12 25.25 24.08 20.17
C ALA A 12 24.51 25.34 20.64
N SER A 13 23.28 25.56 20.20
CA SER A 13 22.44 26.68 20.60
C SER A 13 22.20 26.62 22.12
N SER A 14 22.29 27.78 22.80
CA SER A 14 21.99 27.86 24.21
C SER A 14 20.50 27.73 24.49
N PRO A 15 20.10 27.23 25.68
CA PRO A 15 18.66 27.08 26.02
C PRO A 15 17.84 28.37 25.93
N GLY A 16 18.50 29.53 26.00
CA GLY A 16 17.88 30.85 25.90
C GLY A 16 17.88 31.46 24.51
N ASP A 17 18.43 30.79 23.48
CA ASP A 17 18.45 31.32 22.13
C ASP A 17 17.05 31.19 21.49
N ALA A 18 16.64 32.25 20.77
CA ALA A 18 15.36 32.22 20.07
C ALA A 18 15.45 31.34 18.83
N VAL A 19 14.45 30.47 18.63
CA VAL A 19 14.28 29.68 17.41
C VAL A 19 13.70 30.59 16.34
N THR A 20 14.32 30.56 15.15
CA THR A 20 13.88 31.36 14.01
C THR A 20 13.24 30.44 12.98
N PHE A 21 12.01 30.72 12.61
CA PHE A 21 11.30 30.05 11.54
C PHE A 21 11.31 30.93 10.29
N LEU A 22 11.53 30.32 9.14
CA LEU A 22 11.47 31.01 7.83
C LEU A 22 10.16 30.67 7.06
N ASP A 23 9.26 29.93 7.73
CA ASP A 23 7.96 29.51 7.21
C ASP A 23 6.88 29.83 8.25
N ALA A 24 5.92 30.66 7.84
CA ALA A 24 4.86 31.11 8.76
C ALA A 24 3.86 30.00 9.12
N GLY A 25 3.64 29.04 8.21
CA GLY A 25 2.79 27.86 8.47
C GLY A 25 3.41 26.99 9.54
N LEU A 26 4.72 26.72 9.43
CA LEU A 26 5.46 25.95 10.42
C LEU A 26 5.49 26.66 11.77
N GLU A 27 5.82 27.96 11.79
CA GLU A 27 5.85 28.74 13.05
C GLU A 27 4.48 28.71 13.74
N ARG A 28 3.38 28.90 13.01
CA ARG A 28 2.01 28.87 13.54
C ARG A 28 1.72 27.52 14.22
N VAL A 29 1.98 26.41 13.53
CA VAL A 29 1.71 25.07 14.09
C VAL A 29 2.56 24.79 15.32
N VAL A 30 3.83 25.19 15.32
CA VAL A 30 4.71 25.04 16.49
C VAL A 30 4.22 25.88 17.66
N ARG A 31 3.77 27.13 17.43
CA ARG A 31 3.20 28.00 18.47
C ARG A 31 1.95 27.38 19.09
N GLU A 32 1.07 26.84 18.26
CA GLU A 32 -0.14 26.14 18.71
C GLU A 32 0.22 24.92 19.57
N ALA A 33 1.18 24.10 19.13
CA ALA A 33 1.61 22.91 19.85
C ALA A 33 2.28 23.22 21.21
N LEU A 34 2.99 24.34 21.29
CA LEU A 34 3.65 24.79 22.53
C LEU A 34 2.74 25.64 23.45
N GLY A 35 1.60 26.15 22.96
CA GLY A 35 0.74 27.10 23.67
C GLY A 35 1.38 28.48 23.84
N ILE A 36 2.20 28.91 22.84
CA ILE A 36 2.93 30.20 22.89
C ILE A 36 2.33 31.13 21.84
N GLU A 37 1.54 32.13 22.26
CA GLU A 37 0.85 33.03 21.31
C GLU A 37 1.79 34.04 20.65
N SER A 38 2.60 34.81 21.44
CA SER A 38 3.37 35.94 20.91
C SER A 38 4.79 36.04 21.43
N ALA A 39 5.16 35.35 22.53
CA ALA A 39 6.53 35.34 23.03
C ALA A 39 7.49 34.66 22.02
N PRO A 40 8.79 35.01 22.02
CA PRO A 40 9.78 34.25 21.28
C PRO A 40 9.77 32.78 21.70
N ILE A 41 9.81 31.86 20.73
CA ILE A 41 10.02 30.45 21.02
C ILE A 41 11.50 30.26 21.29
N LEU A 42 11.83 29.75 22.47
CA LEU A 42 13.22 29.50 22.84
C LEU A 42 13.60 28.03 22.58
N THR A 43 14.89 27.76 22.46
CA THR A 43 15.41 26.40 22.35
C THR A 43 14.94 25.51 23.51
N ALA A 44 14.81 26.07 24.72
CA ALA A 44 14.26 25.35 25.87
C ALA A 44 12.80 24.92 25.67
N ASP A 45 11.98 25.73 24.97
CA ASP A 45 10.60 25.37 24.61
C ASP A 45 10.58 24.27 23.57
N ALA A 46 11.44 24.36 22.55
CA ALA A 46 11.58 23.36 21.51
C ALA A 46 11.87 21.96 22.07
N LEU A 47 12.68 21.89 23.18
CA LEU A 47 13.00 20.62 23.83
C LEU A 47 11.83 19.98 24.57
N ARG A 48 10.72 20.69 24.78
CA ARG A 48 9.51 20.15 25.43
C ARG A 48 8.64 19.34 24.44
N LEU A 49 8.83 19.54 23.14
CA LEU A 49 7.98 18.93 22.14
C LEU A 49 8.54 17.57 21.71
N GLU A 50 7.75 16.52 21.93
CA GLU A 50 8.05 15.16 21.46
C GLU A 50 7.25 14.77 20.21
N ARG A 51 6.14 15.48 19.94
CA ARG A 51 5.23 15.21 18.80
C ARG A 51 4.83 16.53 18.17
N LEU A 52 4.83 16.56 16.83
CA LEU A 52 4.32 17.69 16.06
C LEU A 52 3.48 17.15 14.90
N ASP A 53 2.21 17.56 14.87
CA ASP A 53 1.30 17.31 13.74
C ASP A 53 1.09 18.61 12.97
N ALA A 54 1.57 18.64 11.74
CA ALA A 54 1.56 19.81 10.87
C ALA A 54 1.01 19.46 9.48
N VAL A 55 -0.05 18.65 9.44
CA VAL A 55 -0.72 18.23 8.19
C VAL A 55 -1.37 19.44 7.52
N ALA A 56 -1.24 19.54 6.19
CA ALA A 56 -1.91 20.53 5.34
C ALA A 56 -1.76 21.98 5.87
N ALA A 57 -0.56 22.34 6.33
CA ALA A 57 -0.27 23.63 6.92
C ALA A 57 0.43 24.62 5.95
N GLU A 58 0.45 24.28 4.64
CA GLU A 58 1.07 25.05 3.55
C GLU A 58 2.60 25.26 3.74
N ILE A 59 3.25 24.34 4.47
CA ILE A 59 4.67 24.43 4.82
C ILE A 59 5.54 24.16 3.59
N THR A 60 6.50 25.06 3.36
CA THR A 60 7.49 24.95 2.28
C THR A 60 8.90 24.76 2.81
N ARG A 61 9.19 25.24 4.02
CA ARG A 61 10.52 25.25 4.66
C ARG A 61 10.46 24.75 6.08
N LEU A 62 11.50 24.01 6.47
CA LEU A 62 11.61 23.38 7.79
C LEU A 62 12.63 24.05 8.70
N ASP A 63 13.18 25.21 8.31
CA ASP A 63 14.16 25.97 9.10
C ASP A 63 13.57 26.27 10.50
N GLY A 64 14.34 25.99 11.53
CA GLY A 64 13.95 26.08 12.94
C GLY A 64 13.62 24.74 13.57
N LEU A 65 13.23 23.70 12.79
CA LEU A 65 12.97 22.37 13.34
C LEU A 65 14.22 21.69 13.91
N GLU A 66 15.41 22.05 13.47
CA GLU A 66 16.68 21.52 14.01
C GLU A 66 16.83 21.72 15.52
N ALA A 67 16.13 22.69 16.11
CA ALA A 67 16.12 22.93 17.57
C ALA A 67 15.28 21.89 18.34
N PHE A 68 14.37 21.16 17.68
CA PHE A 68 13.40 20.25 18.30
C PHE A 68 13.96 18.84 18.46
N SER A 69 15.15 18.71 19.04
CA SER A 69 15.90 17.44 19.13
C SER A 69 15.25 16.34 19.97
N ASN A 70 14.14 16.63 20.66
CA ASN A 70 13.36 15.65 21.42
C ASN A 70 12.19 15.07 20.62
N LEU A 71 11.93 15.56 19.39
CA LEU A 71 10.87 15.01 18.55
C LEU A 71 11.06 13.51 18.29
N ARG A 72 10.00 12.76 18.55
CA ARG A 72 9.84 11.34 18.24
C ARG A 72 8.87 11.11 17.12
N GLU A 73 7.84 11.93 17.01
CA GLU A 73 6.82 11.84 15.98
C GLU A 73 6.68 13.20 15.28
N LEU A 74 6.80 13.18 13.96
CA LEU A 74 6.64 14.35 13.11
C LEU A 74 5.76 13.98 11.91
N ASN A 75 4.64 14.69 11.78
CA ASN A 75 3.74 14.55 10.66
C ASN A 75 3.70 15.87 9.87
N LEU A 76 4.20 15.83 8.64
CA LEU A 76 4.27 16.93 7.68
C LEU A 76 3.51 16.57 6.39
N ALA A 77 2.53 15.66 6.46
CA ALA A 77 1.77 15.24 5.28
C ALA A 77 1.05 16.42 4.62
N GLU A 78 0.87 16.33 3.30
CA GLU A 78 0.09 17.29 2.50
C GLU A 78 0.61 18.74 2.62
N ASN A 79 1.93 18.90 2.47
CA ASN A 79 2.61 20.18 2.45
C ASN A 79 3.40 20.37 1.13
N HIS A 80 4.30 21.33 1.08
CA HIS A 80 5.11 21.66 -0.10
C HIS A 80 6.61 21.54 0.17
N VAL A 81 6.98 20.68 1.14
CA VAL A 81 8.36 20.48 1.58
C VAL A 81 9.17 19.79 0.50
N SER A 82 10.37 20.31 0.22
CA SER A 82 11.35 19.70 -0.68
C SER A 82 12.71 19.48 -0.01
N ASN A 83 13.12 20.35 0.94
CA ASN A 83 14.39 20.27 1.61
C ASN A 83 14.25 19.70 3.02
N LEU A 84 14.84 18.52 3.24
CA LEU A 84 14.83 17.80 4.52
C LEU A 84 16.06 18.07 5.40
N ALA A 85 16.99 18.95 4.99
CA ALA A 85 18.23 19.21 5.74
C ALA A 85 18.02 19.54 7.21
N PRO A 86 16.98 20.32 7.62
CA PRO A 86 16.72 20.61 9.04
C PRO A 86 16.37 19.38 9.87
N LEU A 87 15.91 18.27 9.25
CA LEU A 87 15.57 17.04 9.97
C LEU A 87 16.79 16.19 10.34
N ARG A 88 17.97 16.44 9.77
CA ARG A 88 19.18 15.61 9.93
C ARG A 88 19.58 15.41 11.41
N SER A 89 19.35 16.41 12.26
CA SER A 89 19.71 16.40 13.69
C SER A 89 18.67 15.71 14.56
N LEU A 90 17.46 15.42 14.06
CA LEU A 90 16.34 14.90 14.84
C LEU A 90 16.46 13.38 15.05
N THR A 91 17.59 12.92 15.60
CA THR A 91 17.96 11.49 15.69
C THR A 91 17.10 10.68 16.66
N LYS A 92 16.15 11.32 17.37
CA LYS A 92 15.16 10.63 18.22
C LYS A 92 13.87 10.27 17.48
N LEU A 93 13.69 10.71 16.22
CA LEU A 93 12.50 10.39 15.44
C LEU A 93 12.30 8.88 15.30
N GLU A 94 11.10 8.46 15.64
CA GLU A 94 10.59 7.09 15.51
C GLU A 94 9.51 7.00 14.43
N THR A 95 8.71 8.07 14.28
CA THR A 95 7.69 8.18 13.24
C THR A 95 7.88 9.48 12.46
N LEU A 96 7.98 9.37 11.13
CA LEU A 96 8.09 10.50 10.23
C LEU A 96 7.13 10.29 9.06
N ILE A 97 6.15 11.20 8.92
CA ILE A 97 5.16 11.19 7.85
C ILE A 97 5.40 12.41 6.97
N LEU A 98 5.73 12.17 5.72
CA LEU A 98 6.09 13.15 4.71
C LEU A 98 5.30 12.97 3.41
N LYS A 99 4.24 12.15 3.42
CA LYS A 99 3.45 11.86 2.22
C LYS A 99 2.88 13.13 1.59
N SER A 100 2.70 13.13 0.28
CA SER A 100 2.15 14.25 -0.48
C SER A 100 2.95 15.54 -0.26
N ASN A 101 4.24 15.49 -0.60
CA ASN A 101 5.16 16.63 -0.58
C ASN A 101 5.91 16.73 -1.93
N ARG A 102 7.02 17.47 -1.98
CA ARG A 102 7.84 17.68 -3.19
C ARG A 102 9.28 17.17 -3.00
N ILE A 103 9.42 16.05 -2.27
CA ILE A 103 10.72 15.52 -1.86
C ILE A 103 11.33 14.71 -3.02
N GLU A 104 12.60 14.99 -3.32
CA GLU A 104 13.41 14.23 -4.26
C GLU A 104 14.64 13.62 -3.55
N ASP A 105 15.24 14.33 -2.58
CA ASP A 105 16.43 13.93 -1.85
C ASP A 105 16.11 13.51 -0.41
N VAL A 106 16.39 12.23 -0.10
CA VAL A 106 16.23 11.63 1.23
C VAL A 106 17.57 11.45 1.97
N ALA A 107 18.69 11.94 1.43
CA ALA A 107 20.00 11.86 2.08
C ALA A 107 20.02 12.45 3.51
N PRO A 108 19.27 13.51 3.83
CA PRO A 108 19.21 14.01 5.21
C PRO A 108 18.65 13.01 6.22
N LEU A 109 17.89 11.99 5.79
CA LEU A 109 17.27 11.01 6.67
C LEU A 109 18.21 9.86 7.06
N ALA A 110 19.37 9.70 6.40
CA ALA A 110 20.28 8.55 6.58
C ALA A 110 20.73 8.31 8.04
N GLY A 111 20.80 9.38 8.86
CA GLY A 111 21.18 9.30 10.27
C GLY A 111 20.05 9.00 11.24
N LEU A 112 18.79 8.94 10.79
CA LEU A 112 17.61 8.78 11.64
C LEU A 112 17.34 7.29 11.96
N VAL A 113 18.34 6.60 12.48
CA VAL A 113 18.38 5.14 12.70
C VAL A 113 17.38 4.62 13.75
N ARG A 114 16.59 5.51 14.39
CA ARG A 114 15.51 5.14 15.30
C ARG A 114 14.15 5.04 14.59
N LEU A 115 14.04 5.46 13.33
CA LEU A 115 12.80 5.40 12.58
C LEU A 115 12.26 3.97 12.52
N VAL A 116 11.00 3.86 12.91
CA VAL A 116 10.18 2.63 12.84
C VAL A 116 9.15 2.78 11.72
N LYS A 117 8.60 3.99 11.55
CA LYS A 117 7.64 4.32 10.50
C LYS A 117 8.13 5.51 9.69
N LEU A 118 8.24 5.32 8.36
CA LEU A 118 8.57 6.35 7.38
C LEU A 118 7.57 6.30 6.23
N ASP A 119 6.79 7.35 6.09
CA ASP A 119 5.81 7.49 5.01
C ASP A 119 6.26 8.61 4.07
N LEU A 120 6.62 8.24 2.86
CA LEU A 120 7.11 9.11 1.80
C LEU A 120 6.24 9.02 0.54
N ASP A 121 5.03 8.46 0.65
CA ASP A 121 4.10 8.30 -0.48
C ASP A 121 3.86 9.63 -1.20
N TRP A 122 3.63 9.57 -2.52
CA TRP A 122 3.36 10.74 -3.38
C TRP A 122 4.43 11.84 -3.27
N ASN A 123 5.69 11.42 -3.48
CA ASN A 123 6.84 12.29 -3.64
C ASN A 123 7.58 11.94 -4.95
N SER A 124 8.67 12.62 -5.26
CA SER A 124 9.44 12.39 -6.51
C SER A 124 10.77 11.66 -6.28
N ILE A 125 10.83 10.76 -5.28
CA ILE A 125 12.06 10.10 -4.83
C ILE A 125 12.49 9.06 -5.87
N ALA A 126 13.77 9.12 -6.28
CA ALA A 126 14.36 8.13 -7.18
C ALA A 126 15.45 7.30 -6.50
N ASP A 127 16.24 7.89 -5.62
CA ASP A 127 17.33 7.22 -4.89
C ASP A 127 16.95 6.94 -3.45
N VAL A 128 16.89 5.65 -3.10
CA VAL A 128 16.60 5.16 -1.74
C VAL A 128 17.85 4.61 -1.03
N ALA A 129 19.05 4.75 -1.62
CA ALA A 129 20.31 4.31 -1.02
C ALA A 129 20.54 4.92 0.39
N PRO A 130 20.18 6.20 0.66
CA PRO A 130 20.31 6.77 1.99
C PRO A 130 19.49 6.08 3.07
N LEU A 131 18.42 5.36 2.71
CA LEU A 131 17.54 4.67 3.66
C LEU A 131 18.09 3.31 4.10
N SER A 132 19.13 2.76 3.43
CA SER A 132 19.65 1.40 3.64
C SER A 132 20.15 1.10 5.07
N GLY A 133 20.48 2.14 5.84
CA GLY A 133 20.93 2.04 7.24
C GLY A 133 19.81 2.08 8.29
N LEU A 134 18.54 2.30 7.89
CA LEU A 134 17.41 2.47 8.80
C LEU A 134 16.84 1.12 9.25
N GLY A 135 17.68 0.26 9.84
CA GLY A 135 17.39 -1.13 10.14
C GLY A 135 16.24 -1.40 11.13
N LYS A 136 15.67 -0.36 11.76
CA LYS A 136 14.49 -0.47 12.65
C LYS A 136 13.17 -0.21 11.93
N LEU A 137 13.19 0.14 10.64
CA LEU A 137 11.96 0.40 9.89
C LEU A 137 11.10 -0.86 9.84
N ARG A 138 9.81 -0.67 10.21
CA ARG A 138 8.75 -1.66 10.08
C ARG A 138 7.72 -1.26 9.03
N PHE A 139 7.56 0.02 8.78
CA PHE A 139 6.71 0.56 7.72
C PHE A 139 7.51 1.51 6.84
N LEU A 140 7.44 1.30 5.52
CA LEU A 140 8.00 2.20 4.51
C LEU A 140 6.99 2.38 3.37
N GLY A 141 6.47 3.60 3.20
CA GLY A 141 5.65 4.02 2.08
C GLY A 141 6.48 4.80 1.06
N LEU A 142 6.39 4.40 -0.21
CA LEU A 142 7.04 5.04 -1.37
C LEU A 142 6.11 5.05 -2.60
N TRP A 143 4.80 5.07 -2.41
CA TRP A 143 3.82 5.07 -3.50
C TRP A 143 4.01 6.29 -4.41
N ASP A 144 3.81 6.08 -5.71
CA ASP A 144 3.93 7.11 -6.74
C ASP A 144 5.25 7.89 -6.67
N SER A 145 6.34 7.18 -6.33
CA SER A 145 7.71 7.66 -6.40
C SER A 145 8.38 7.20 -7.71
N ARG A 146 9.63 7.62 -7.94
CA ARG A 146 10.40 7.27 -9.14
C ARG A 146 11.44 6.18 -8.88
N VAL A 147 11.26 5.38 -7.83
CA VAL A 147 12.20 4.34 -7.41
C VAL A 147 12.30 3.25 -8.48
N ARG A 148 13.52 2.99 -8.95
CA ARG A 148 13.85 1.93 -9.91
C ARG A 148 14.70 0.84 -9.30
N ASP A 149 15.67 1.22 -8.44
CA ASP A 149 16.57 0.31 -7.74
C ASP A 149 16.09 0.13 -6.29
N VAL A 150 15.65 -1.08 -5.97
CA VAL A 150 15.20 -1.48 -4.64
C VAL A 150 16.27 -2.26 -3.87
N ALA A 151 17.49 -2.47 -4.44
CA ALA A 151 18.56 -3.19 -3.78
C ALA A 151 18.97 -2.57 -2.42
N PRO A 152 18.96 -1.23 -2.22
CA PRO A 152 19.24 -0.64 -0.92
C PRO A 152 18.26 -1.05 0.18
N LEU A 153 17.01 -1.39 -0.17
CA LEU A 153 15.96 -1.78 0.79
C LEU A 153 16.16 -3.20 1.33
N ALA A 154 16.93 -4.04 0.64
CA ALA A 154 17.14 -5.46 0.98
C ALA A 154 17.77 -5.71 2.36
N ASN A 155 18.30 -4.66 3.02
CA ASN A 155 18.89 -4.76 4.37
C ASN A 155 17.92 -4.31 5.48
N LEU A 156 16.73 -3.85 5.15
CA LEU A 156 15.72 -3.40 6.11
C LEU A 156 14.92 -4.60 6.64
N LEU A 157 15.60 -5.52 7.29
CA LEU A 157 15.09 -6.86 7.63
C LEU A 157 13.93 -6.84 8.65
N GLU A 158 13.72 -5.74 9.37
CA GLU A 158 12.59 -5.57 10.30
C GLU A 158 11.30 -5.11 9.61
N LEU A 159 11.34 -4.83 8.27
CA LEU A 159 10.15 -4.36 7.55
C LEU A 159 9.01 -5.39 7.62
N ARG A 160 7.82 -4.86 7.97
CA ARG A 160 6.54 -5.55 8.00
C ARG A 160 5.63 -5.09 6.87
N GLU A 161 5.72 -3.83 6.53
CA GLU A 161 4.87 -3.20 5.52
C GLU A 161 5.73 -2.38 4.55
N LEU A 162 5.59 -2.65 3.26
CA LEU A 162 6.32 -1.96 2.19
C LEU A 162 5.38 -1.62 1.03
N GLY A 163 5.23 -0.32 0.75
CA GLY A 163 4.45 0.19 -0.38
C GLY A 163 5.36 0.76 -1.46
N LEU A 164 5.26 0.22 -2.68
CA LEU A 164 6.02 0.64 -3.86
C LEU A 164 5.12 0.80 -5.10
N SER A 165 3.82 0.97 -4.90
CA SER A 165 2.85 1.17 -5.99
C SER A 165 3.28 2.33 -6.90
N GLY A 166 3.18 2.17 -8.22
CA GLY A 166 3.54 3.19 -9.20
C GLY A 166 5.05 3.41 -9.38
N CYS A 167 5.92 2.69 -8.63
CA CYS A 167 7.37 2.76 -8.80
C CYS A 167 7.82 1.92 -10.00
N PRO A 168 8.59 2.46 -10.97
CA PRO A 168 9.02 1.72 -12.16
C PRO A 168 10.22 0.79 -11.84
N ILE A 169 9.98 -0.29 -11.07
CA ILE A 169 11.01 -1.18 -10.53
C ILE A 169 11.73 -1.93 -11.65
N ALA A 170 13.07 -1.88 -11.64
CA ALA A 170 13.88 -2.54 -12.66
C ALA A 170 14.17 -4.01 -12.31
N ASP A 171 14.42 -4.31 -11.04
CA ASP A 171 14.69 -5.66 -10.52
C ASP A 171 14.08 -5.81 -9.12
N PRO A 172 12.98 -6.58 -8.95
CA PRO A 172 12.34 -6.76 -7.65
C PRO A 172 13.01 -7.84 -6.77
N ARG A 173 13.97 -8.64 -7.29
CA ARG A 173 14.56 -9.79 -6.59
C ARG A 173 15.18 -9.46 -5.22
N PRO A 174 15.81 -8.27 -5.00
CA PRO A 174 16.32 -7.90 -3.68
C PRO A 174 15.27 -7.91 -2.57
N LEU A 175 13.98 -7.66 -2.89
CA LEU A 175 12.87 -7.66 -1.92
C LEU A 175 12.62 -9.05 -1.30
N GLY A 176 13.04 -10.13 -1.97
CA GLY A 176 12.91 -11.49 -1.44
C GLY A 176 13.70 -11.77 -0.15
N ARG A 177 14.57 -10.84 0.28
CA ARG A 177 15.26 -10.91 1.57
C ARG A 177 14.42 -10.43 2.76
N LEU A 178 13.33 -9.72 2.51
CA LEU A 178 12.48 -9.09 3.53
C LEU A 178 11.44 -10.10 4.06
N THR A 179 11.91 -11.22 4.62
CA THR A 179 11.09 -12.38 4.98
C THR A 179 10.03 -12.12 6.07
N HIS A 180 10.14 -11.01 6.78
CA HIS A 180 9.16 -10.59 7.80
C HIS A 180 8.04 -9.69 7.26
N LEU A 181 7.96 -9.48 5.94
CA LEU A 181 6.87 -8.69 5.36
C LEU A 181 5.53 -9.40 5.57
N GLU A 182 4.59 -8.65 6.14
CA GLU A 182 3.19 -9.00 6.31
C GLU A 182 2.30 -8.33 5.25
N TRP A 183 2.70 -7.16 4.77
CA TRP A 183 2.04 -6.45 3.69
C TRP A 183 3.04 -5.94 2.65
N LEU A 184 2.75 -6.23 1.38
CA LEU A 184 3.55 -5.78 0.24
C LEU A 184 2.64 -5.25 -0.88
N GLY A 185 2.85 -4.00 -1.27
CA GLY A 185 2.15 -3.35 -2.38
C GLY A 185 3.10 -3.03 -3.52
N LEU A 186 2.87 -3.67 -4.69
CA LEU A 186 3.61 -3.51 -5.94
C LEU A 186 2.67 -3.30 -7.15
N PRO A 187 1.48 -2.67 -7.03
CA PRO A 187 0.67 -2.39 -8.20
C PRO A 187 1.38 -1.40 -9.13
N ASN A 188 1.16 -1.57 -10.44
CA ASN A 188 1.67 -0.66 -11.47
C ASN A 188 3.18 -0.40 -11.36
N THR A 189 3.96 -1.48 -11.19
CA THR A 189 5.43 -1.41 -11.09
C THR A 189 6.13 -1.94 -12.33
N GLY A 190 5.38 -2.53 -13.26
CA GLY A 190 5.86 -3.06 -14.54
C GLY A 190 6.54 -4.44 -14.41
N ILE A 191 6.41 -5.11 -13.27
CA ILE A 191 7.01 -6.44 -13.04
C ILE A 191 6.23 -7.54 -13.77
N ASP A 192 6.96 -8.59 -14.17
CA ASP A 192 6.43 -9.81 -14.78
C ASP A 192 6.91 -11.07 -14.02
N ASP A 193 8.15 -11.04 -13.48
CA ASP A 193 8.70 -12.12 -12.66
C ASP A 193 8.49 -11.85 -11.16
N ILE A 194 7.72 -12.73 -10.52
CA ILE A 194 7.43 -12.70 -9.08
C ILE A 194 8.12 -13.82 -8.31
N GLY A 195 9.15 -14.45 -8.86
CA GLY A 195 9.90 -15.56 -8.24
C GLY A 195 10.43 -15.24 -6.85
N PHE A 196 10.78 -13.98 -6.58
CA PHE A 196 11.29 -13.50 -5.29
C PHE A 196 10.25 -13.61 -4.15
N LEU A 197 8.95 -13.65 -4.46
CA LEU A 197 7.89 -13.76 -3.46
C LEU A 197 7.86 -15.11 -2.73
N ALA A 198 8.41 -16.16 -3.32
CA ALA A 198 8.35 -17.51 -2.75
C ALA A 198 8.99 -17.61 -1.35
N THR A 199 9.87 -16.67 -0.98
CA THR A 199 10.51 -16.60 0.34
C THR A 199 9.72 -15.82 1.39
N LEU A 200 8.70 -15.05 0.98
CA LEU A 200 7.96 -14.10 1.85
C LEU A 200 6.74 -14.78 2.50
N THR A 201 6.95 -15.84 3.23
CA THR A 201 5.89 -16.74 3.75
C THR A 201 5.05 -16.14 4.89
N GLU A 202 5.47 -15.01 5.47
CA GLU A 202 4.69 -14.28 6.49
C GLU A 202 3.67 -13.31 5.88
N LEU A 203 3.62 -13.16 4.55
CA LEU A 203 2.68 -12.25 3.88
C LEU A 203 1.22 -12.63 4.17
N LYS A 204 0.47 -11.65 4.66
CA LYS A 204 -0.98 -11.68 4.87
C LYS A 204 -1.73 -10.92 3.77
N LYS A 205 -1.14 -9.86 3.24
CA LYS A 205 -1.72 -9.05 2.16
C LYS A 205 -0.69 -8.77 1.10
N LEU A 206 -1.05 -9.05 -0.14
CA LEU A 206 -0.20 -8.84 -1.31
C LEU A 206 -1.02 -8.17 -2.42
N SER A 207 -0.54 -7.05 -2.93
CA SER A 207 -1.14 -6.35 -4.06
C SER A 207 -0.16 -6.27 -5.22
N LEU A 208 -0.54 -6.81 -6.37
CA LEU A 208 0.25 -6.96 -7.59
C LEU A 208 -0.53 -6.51 -8.85
N GLY A 209 -1.61 -5.77 -8.68
CA GLY A 209 -2.44 -5.33 -9.81
C GLY A 209 -1.68 -4.44 -10.81
N GLU A 210 -2.22 -4.32 -12.04
CA GLU A 210 -1.67 -3.45 -13.09
C GLU A 210 -0.20 -3.77 -13.43
N ASN A 211 0.13 -5.06 -13.56
CA ASN A 211 1.45 -5.55 -13.95
C ASN A 211 1.35 -6.45 -15.20
N ARG A 212 2.37 -7.28 -15.47
CA ARG A 212 2.37 -8.22 -16.61
C ARG A 212 2.61 -9.65 -16.15
N ILE A 213 2.00 -10.01 -15.00
CA ILE A 213 2.21 -11.31 -14.36
C ILE A 213 1.34 -12.36 -15.05
N SER A 214 1.96 -13.49 -15.40
CA SER A 214 1.26 -14.67 -15.96
C SER A 214 1.50 -15.94 -15.14
N ASP A 215 2.66 -16.06 -14.47
CA ASP A 215 3.04 -17.23 -13.67
C ASP A 215 2.81 -17.01 -12.17
N LEU A 216 1.83 -17.71 -11.60
CA LEU A 216 1.49 -17.66 -10.17
C LEU A 216 2.17 -18.73 -9.31
N ARG A 217 3.00 -19.63 -9.89
CA ARG A 217 3.66 -20.70 -9.12
C ARG A 217 4.44 -20.22 -7.90
N PRO A 218 5.11 -19.03 -7.91
CA PRO A 218 5.79 -18.50 -6.74
C PRO A 218 4.87 -18.21 -5.55
N LEU A 219 3.56 -18.07 -5.76
CA LEU A 219 2.59 -17.77 -4.69
C LEU A 219 2.11 -19.03 -3.97
N ALA A 220 2.31 -20.23 -4.51
CA ALA A 220 1.69 -21.47 -4.00
C ALA A 220 2.04 -21.78 -2.53
N GLY A 221 3.19 -21.30 -2.02
CA GLY A 221 3.64 -21.49 -0.64
C GLY A 221 3.19 -20.40 0.35
N LEU A 222 2.53 -19.32 -0.12
CA LEU A 222 2.16 -18.18 0.71
C LEU A 222 0.82 -18.41 1.45
N VAL A 223 0.76 -19.48 2.21
CA VAL A 223 -0.48 -19.96 2.85
C VAL A 223 -1.03 -19.03 3.93
N SER A 224 -0.27 -18.04 4.36
CA SER A 224 -0.71 -17.02 5.33
C SER A 224 -1.54 -15.91 4.69
N LEU A 225 -1.67 -15.87 3.34
CA LEU A 225 -2.39 -14.81 2.64
C LEU A 225 -3.88 -14.82 2.97
N GLU A 226 -4.36 -13.66 3.42
CA GLU A 226 -5.76 -13.29 3.67
C GLU A 226 -6.33 -12.41 2.55
N GLY A 227 -5.48 -11.62 1.91
CA GLY A 227 -5.84 -10.71 0.81
C GLY A 227 -4.83 -10.75 -0.32
N LEU A 228 -5.33 -10.98 -1.56
CA LEU A 228 -4.50 -11.05 -2.76
C LEU A 228 -5.15 -10.24 -3.90
N GLY A 229 -4.43 -9.22 -4.37
CA GLY A 229 -4.81 -8.39 -5.51
C GLY A 229 -3.93 -8.70 -6.73
N LEU A 230 -4.54 -9.19 -7.81
CA LEU A 230 -3.89 -9.60 -9.06
C LEU A 230 -4.61 -9.05 -10.30
N SER A 231 -5.43 -8.03 -10.12
CA SER A 231 -6.22 -7.42 -11.20
C SER A 231 -5.33 -6.82 -12.27
N GLU A 232 -5.82 -6.77 -13.52
CA GLU A 232 -5.10 -6.17 -14.65
C GLU A 232 -3.69 -6.77 -14.83
N ASN A 233 -3.67 -8.09 -15.09
CA ASN A 233 -2.47 -8.86 -15.40
C ASN A 233 -2.74 -9.78 -16.61
N GLU A 234 -1.83 -10.71 -16.90
CA GLU A 234 -1.91 -11.67 -18.03
C GLU A 234 -2.10 -13.12 -17.53
N ILE A 235 -2.91 -13.28 -16.46
CA ILE A 235 -3.07 -14.56 -15.75
C ILE A 235 -4.10 -15.44 -16.46
N GLY A 236 -3.67 -16.62 -16.90
CA GLY A 236 -4.56 -17.67 -17.45
C GLY A 236 -4.77 -18.83 -16.48
N ASP A 237 -3.79 -19.18 -15.66
CA ASP A 237 -3.83 -20.33 -14.73
C ASP A 237 -3.84 -19.88 -13.26
N VAL A 238 -4.94 -20.20 -12.56
CA VAL A 238 -5.11 -19.97 -11.12
C VAL A 238 -4.85 -21.23 -10.28
N GLY A 239 -4.38 -22.30 -10.88
CA GLY A 239 -4.04 -23.56 -10.22
C GLY A 239 -3.13 -23.40 -9.01
N PRO A 240 -2.07 -22.56 -9.07
CA PRO A 240 -1.18 -22.32 -7.94
C PRO A 240 -1.86 -21.73 -6.70
N LEU A 241 -3.03 -21.09 -6.83
CA LEU A 241 -3.77 -20.51 -5.71
C LEU A 241 -4.56 -21.52 -4.88
N ALA A 242 -4.72 -22.77 -5.37
CA ALA A 242 -5.59 -23.80 -4.74
C ALA A 242 -5.24 -24.12 -3.28
N GLY A 243 -4.01 -23.84 -2.84
CA GLY A 243 -3.53 -24.08 -1.47
C GLY A 243 -3.71 -22.90 -0.51
N LEU A 244 -4.11 -21.71 -1.01
CA LEU A 244 -4.20 -20.47 -0.22
C LEU A 244 -5.52 -20.38 0.52
N THR A 245 -5.83 -21.35 1.34
CA THR A 245 -7.17 -21.56 1.96
C THR A 245 -7.55 -20.50 2.99
N ASN A 246 -6.63 -19.64 3.40
CA ASN A 246 -6.89 -18.52 4.31
C ASN A 246 -7.36 -17.25 3.59
N LEU A 247 -7.44 -17.27 2.25
CA LEU A 247 -7.87 -16.10 1.49
C LEU A 247 -9.34 -15.74 1.81
N GLU A 248 -9.52 -14.50 2.23
CA GLU A 248 -10.81 -13.83 2.41
C GLU A 248 -11.15 -12.89 1.26
N ARG A 249 -10.13 -12.35 0.60
CA ARG A 249 -10.26 -11.38 -0.51
C ARG A 249 -9.33 -11.76 -1.65
N LEU A 250 -9.91 -11.96 -2.83
CA LEU A 250 -9.18 -12.28 -4.06
C LEU A 250 -9.70 -11.42 -5.21
N SER A 251 -8.81 -10.60 -5.78
CA SER A 251 -9.13 -9.81 -6.96
C SER A 251 -8.31 -10.31 -8.15
N LEU A 252 -9.02 -10.75 -9.19
CA LEU A 252 -8.51 -11.30 -10.43
C LEU A 252 -9.14 -10.63 -11.67
N TRP A 253 -9.86 -9.50 -11.48
CA TRP A 253 -10.55 -8.86 -12.60
C TRP A 253 -9.59 -8.42 -13.69
N LYS A 254 -10.05 -8.47 -14.95
CA LYS A 254 -9.29 -8.11 -16.14
C LYS A 254 -7.99 -8.91 -16.26
N ASN A 255 -8.17 -10.22 -16.49
CA ASN A 255 -7.14 -11.22 -16.77
C ASN A 255 -7.59 -12.14 -17.92
N GLU A 256 -6.89 -13.25 -18.15
CA GLU A 256 -7.16 -14.21 -19.24
C GLU A 256 -7.71 -15.54 -18.71
N ILE A 257 -8.35 -15.55 -17.53
CA ILE A 257 -8.77 -16.75 -16.81
C ILE A 257 -10.01 -17.37 -17.49
N GLN A 258 -9.93 -18.66 -17.80
CA GLN A 258 -11.04 -19.45 -18.34
C GLN A 258 -11.56 -20.47 -17.32
N ASP A 259 -10.68 -21.05 -16.51
CA ASP A 259 -10.99 -22.08 -15.52
C ASP A 259 -10.71 -21.60 -14.10
N VAL A 260 -11.72 -21.64 -13.25
CA VAL A 260 -11.64 -21.28 -11.82
C VAL A 260 -11.83 -22.48 -10.88
N ALA A 261 -11.82 -23.72 -11.41
CA ALA A 261 -12.05 -24.94 -10.61
C ALA A 261 -11.05 -25.09 -9.46
N ALA A 262 -9.82 -24.58 -9.61
CA ALA A 262 -8.80 -24.60 -8.56
C ALA A 262 -9.21 -23.80 -7.32
N LEU A 263 -10.06 -22.76 -7.46
CA LEU A 263 -10.50 -21.89 -6.36
C LEU A 263 -11.51 -22.58 -5.43
N ARG A 264 -12.08 -23.72 -5.78
CA ARG A 264 -13.15 -24.41 -5.03
C ARG A 264 -12.82 -24.70 -3.54
N LYS A 265 -11.51 -24.70 -3.18
CA LYS A 265 -11.07 -24.94 -1.79
C LYS A 265 -10.97 -23.65 -0.95
N LEU A 266 -11.11 -22.48 -1.57
CA LEU A 266 -10.99 -21.19 -0.91
C LEU A 266 -12.31 -20.80 -0.26
N VAL A 267 -12.77 -21.61 0.68
CA VAL A 267 -14.12 -21.52 1.26
C VAL A 267 -14.30 -20.33 2.21
N LEU A 268 -13.22 -19.69 2.65
CA LEU A 268 -13.24 -18.48 3.49
C LEU A 268 -13.36 -17.18 2.68
N LEU A 269 -13.42 -17.28 1.34
CA LEU A 269 -13.57 -16.09 0.49
C LEU A 269 -14.87 -15.35 0.79
N GLN A 270 -14.73 -14.08 1.13
CA GLN A 270 -15.82 -13.11 1.33
C GLN A 270 -15.97 -12.19 0.13
N LYS A 271 -14.87 -11.87 -0.55
CA LYS A 271 -14.87 -10.99 -1.72
C LYS A 271 -14.05 -11.62 -2.84
N LEU A 272 -14.70 -11.81 -3.99
CA LEU A 272 -14.10 -12.41 -5.17
C LEU A 272 -14.48 -11.57 -6.40
N TRP A 273 -13.49 -11.00 -7.06
CA TRP A 273 -13.66 -10.25 -8.30
C TRP A 273 -13.03 -11.02 -9.46
N LEU A 274 -13.86 -11.48 -10.37
CA LEU A 274 -13.51 -12.24 -11.58
C LEU A 274 -13.92 -11.52 -12.87
N ASP A 275 -14.39 -10.30 -12.75
CA ASP A 275 -14.88 -9.46 -13.84
C ASP A 275 -13.88 -9.41 -15.00
N GLN A 276 -14.37 -9.23 -16.24
CA GLN A 276 -13.54 -9.10 -17.44
C GLN A 276 -12.53 -10.26 -17.60
N ASN A 277 -13.03 -11.49 -17.44
CA ASN A 277 -12.31 -12.73 -17.74
C ASN A 277 -13.18 -13.63 -18.63
N PRO A 278 -12.61 -14.45 -19.52
CA PRO A 278 -13.38 -15.35 -20.40
C PRO A 278 -13.88 -16.61 -19.65
N ILE A 279 -14.35 -16.47 -18.41
CA ILE A 279 -14.85 -17.55 -17.55
C ILE A 279 -16.27 -17.95 -18.00
N ARG A 280 -16.53 -19.27 -18.10
CA ARG A 280 -17.87 -19.83 -18.36
C ARG A 280 -18.40 -20.62 -17.17
N ASP A 281 -17.58 -21.50 -16.60
CA ASP A 281 -17.96 -22.37 -15.49
C ASP A 281 -17.60 -21.75 -14.15
N ILE A 282 -18.60 -21.52 -13.30
CA ILE A 282 -18.47 -21.00 -11.95
C ILE A 282 -18.88 -22.04 -10.89
N SER A 283 -18.86 -23.32 -11.21
CA SER A 283 -19.18 -24.42 -10.30
C SER A 283 -18.33 -24.40 -9.01
N ALA A 284 -17.11 -23.87 -9.09
CA ALA A 284 -16.23 -23.67 -7.93
C ALA A 284 -16.85 -22.80 -6.83
N LEU A 285 -17.77 -21.89 -7.17
CA LEU A 285 -18.37 -20.95 -6.22
C LEU A 285 -19.47 -21.58 -5.34
N GLN A 286 -19.96 -22.77 -5.72
CA GLN A 286 -21.05 -23.45 -5.00
C GLN A 286 -20.74 -23.70 -3.54
N GLY A 287 -19.48 -23.96 -3.19
CA GLY A 287 -19.02 -24.28 -1.83
C GLY A 287 -18.61 -23.06 -0.96
N MET A 288 -18.49 -21.88 -1.57
CA MET A 288 -17.98 -20.66 -0.92
C MET A 288 -19.10 -19.95 -0.15
N ARG A 289 -19.39 -20.38 1.07
CA ARG A 289 -20.57 -19.94 1.83
C ARG A 289 -20.48 -18.55 2.41
N ASP A 290 -19.26 -18.00 2.53
CA ASP A 290 -19.02 -16.71 3.16
C ASP A 290 -18.95 -15.54 2.15
N LEU A 291 -19.24 -15.81 0.86
CA LEU A 291 -19.23 -14.80 -0.19
C LEU A 291 -20.24 -13.67 0.08
N ARG A 292 -19.74 -12.44 0.04
CA ARG A 292 -20.49 -11.18 0.19
C ARG A 292 -20.44 -10.31 -1.05
N ILE A 293 -19.31 -10.35 -1.78
CA ILE A 293 -19.14 -9.62 -3.04
C ILE A 293 -18.61 -10.61 -4.07
N VAL A 294 -19.31 -10.69 -5.20
CA VAL A 294 -18.92 -11.51 -6.35
C VAL A 294 -19.00 -10.66 -7.62
N GLY A 295 -17.87 -10.35 -8.20
CA GLY A 295 -17.76 -9.68 -9.48
C GLY A 295 -17.64 -10.74 -10.59
N LEU A 296 -18.59 -10.73 -11.53
CA LEU A 296 -18.64 -11.59 -12.72
C LEU A 296 -18.98 -10.77 -13.97
N SER A 297 -18.96 -9.44 -13.88
CA SER A 297 -19.30 -8.59 -15.02
C SER A 297 -18.35 -8.85 -16.21
N GLU A 298 -18.89 -8.74 -17.42
CA GLU A 298 -18.14 -8.95 -18.66
C GLU A 298 -17.39 -10.31 -18.70
N THR A 299 -17.96 -11.35 -18.07
CA THR A 299 -17.53 -12.74 -18.23
C THR A 299 -18.40 -13.47 -19.26
N LEU A 300 -18.07 -14.72 -19.57
CA LEU A 300 -18.86 -15.59 -20.48
C LEU A 300 -19.83 -16.53 -19.74
N VAL A 301 -20.13 -16.24 -18.46
CA VAL A 301 -21.02 -17.05 -17.62
C VAL A 301 -22.44 -17.03 -18.16
N ASP A 302 -23.00 -18.19 -18.48
CA ASP A 302 -24.35 -18.38 -18.99
C ASP A 302 -25.21 -19.29 -18.08
N ASP A 303 -24.60 -20.03 -17.14
CA ASP A 303 -25.28 -20.85 -16.13
C ASP A 303 -25.06 -20.30 -14.71
N LEU A 304 -26.16 -19.92 -14.05
CA LEU A 304 -26.17 -19.40 -12.66
C LEU A 304 -26.56 -20.48 -11.64
N ALA A 305 -26.77 -21.75 -12.06
CA ALA A 305 -27.15 -22.84 -11.14
C ALA A 305 -26.17 -23.00 -9.97
N PRO A 306 -24.83 -22.84 -10.13
CA PRO A 306 -23.91 -22.92 -9.00
C PRO A 306 -24.14 -21.84 -7.92
N LEU A 307 -24.55 -20.62 -8.32
CA LEU A 307 -24.89 -19.56 -7.36
C LEU A 307 -26.20 -19.86 -6.63
N VAL A 308 -27.22 -20.38 -7.35
CA VAL A 308 -28.47 -20.79 -6.74
C VAL A 308 -28.23 -21.94 -5.75
N ALA A 309 -27.37 -22.87 -6.08
CA ALA A 309 -27.02 -24.01 -5.24
C ALA A 309 -26.13 -23.66 -4.03
N ASN A 310 -25.52 -22.47 -4.01
CA ASN A 310 -24.73 -22.03 -2.87
C ASN A 310 -25.66 -21.59 -1.71
N PRO A 311 -25.67 -22.30 -0.56
CA PRO A 311 -26.57 -22.00 0.55
C PRO A 311 -26.16 -20.75 1.37
N GLY A 312 -24.93 -20.26 1.19
CA GLY A 312 -24.40 -19.11 1.92
C GLY A 312 -24.80 -17.76 1.33
N LEU A 313 -25.27 -17.73 0.08
CA LEU A 313 -25.68 -16.47 -0.55
C LEU A 313 -27.03 -15.97 -0.03
N GLY A 314 -27.10 -14.72 0.43
CA GLY A 314 -28.28 -14.15 1.07
C GLY A 314 -28.22 -12.62 1.20
N PRO A 315 -28.88 -12.01 2.20
CA PRO A 315 -29.09 -10.55 2.27
C PRO A 315 -27.82 -9.69 2.36
N GLN A 316 -26.67 -10.28 2.65
CA GLN A 316 -25.38 -9.58 2.71
C GLN A 316 -24.53 -9.80 1.45
N THR A 317 -25.09 -10.49 0.45
CA THR A 317 -24.37 -10.81 -0.80
C THR A 317 -24.78 -9.86 -1.91
N ALA A 318 -23.78 -9.32 -2.61
CA ALA A 318 -23.93 -8.57 -3.85
C ALA A 318 -23.19 -9.29 -4.98
N ILE A 319 -23.86 -9.46 -6.13
CA ILE A 319 -23.32 -10.14 -7.31
C ILE A 319 -23.44 -9.20 -8.51
N ASP A 320 -22.37 -8.99 -9.24
CA ASP A 320 -22.38 -8.25 -10.49
C ASP A 320 -22.32 -9.19 -11.68
N LEU A 321 -23.37 -9.17 -12.50
CA LEU A 321 -23.55 -9.99 -13.71
C LEU A 321 -23.65 -9.14 -14.99
N ARG A 322 -23.38 -7.83 -14.92
CA ARG A 322 -23.50 -6.95 -16.09
C ARG A 322 -22.57 -7.40 -17.21
N GLY A 323 -23.04 -7.33 -18.45
CA GLY A 323 -22.28 -7.76 -19.62
C GLY A 323 -22.09 -9.28 -19.75
N THR A 324 -22.73 -10.11 -18.89
CA THR A 324 -22.69 -11.57 -19.03
C THR A 324 -23.79 -12.06 -19.97
N PRO A 325 -23.61 -13.20 -20.69
CA PRO A 325 -24.66 -13.83 -21.48
C PRO A 325 -25.89 -14.21 -20.63
N SER A 326 -25.69 -14.58 -19.36
CA SER A 326 -26.76 -14.93 -18.43
C SER A 326 -27.68 -13.75 -18.08
N ALA A 327 -27.19 -12.50 -18.16
CA ALA A 327 -28.00 -11.31 -17.93
C ALA A 327 -28.95 -11.01 -19.10
N LEU A 328 -28.63 -11.49 -20.30
CA LEU A 328 -29.29 -11.10 -21.55
C LEU A 328 -30.33 -12.09 -22.05
N CYS A 329 -30.32 -13.39 -21.68
CA CYS A 329 -31.11 -14.41 -22.36
C CYS A 329 -31.62 -15.56 -21.49
N GLY A 330 -32.91 -15.81 -21.57
CA GLY A 330 -33.53 -17.10 -21.30
C GLY A 330 -34.24 -17.27 -19.98
N SER A 331 -35.22 -18.20 -19.97
CA SER A 331 -36.05 -18.47 -18.76
C SER A 331 -35.27 -19.04 -17.58
N SER A 332 -34.17 -19.74 -17.79
CA SER A 332 -33.34 -20.31 -16.70
C SER A 332 -32.56 -19.25 -15.92
N ALA A 333 -31.95 -18.29 -16.63
CA ALA A 333 -31.22 -17.18 -15.99
C ALA A 333 -32.16 -16.28 -15.20
N ALA A 334 -33.33 -15.91 -15.79
CA ALA A 334 -34.33 -15.13 -15.09
C ALA A 334 -34.85 -15.84 -13.82
N GLN A 335 -35.07 -17.16 -13.88
CA GLN A 335 -35.45 -17.95 -12.73
C GLN A 335 -34.35 -17.99 -11.66
N ALA A 336 -33.09 -18.11 -12.03
CA ALA A 336 -31.96 -18.09 -11.12
C ALA A 336 -31.83 -16.73 -10.42
N ILE A 337 -31.92 -15.63 -11.17
CA ILE A 337 -31.91 -14.27 -10.63
C ILE A 337 -33.07 -14.06 -9.64
N ALA A 338 -34.29 -14.48 -10.01
CA ALA A 338 -35.45 -14.39 -9.15
C ALA A 338 -35.26 -15.21 -7.87
N ALA A 339 -34.72 -16.42 -7.94
CA ALA A 339 -34.46 -17.28 -6.79
C ALA A 339 -33.42 -16.66 -5.83
N LEU A 340 -32.33 -16.08 -6.36
CA LEU A 340 -31.30 -15.40 -5.57
C LEU A 340 -31.85 -14.14 -4.93
N THR A 341 -32.61 -13.33 -5.68
CA THR A 341 -33.28 -12.12 -5.17
C THR A 341 -34.29 -12.42 -4.07
N ALA A 342 -35.04 -13.53 -4.21
CA ALA A 342 -35.97 -13.98 -3.15
C ALA A 342 -35.24 -14.39 -1.86
N ARG A 343 -33.95 -14.76 -1.93
CA ARG A 343 -33.07 -15.02 -0.78
C ARG A 343 -32.44 -13.74 -0.22
N GLY A 344 -32.73 -12.56 -0.81
CA GLY A 344 -32.21 -11.25 -0.41
C GLY A 344 -30.84 -10.90 -1.03
N VAL A 345 -30.37 -11.66 -2.02
CA VAL A 345 -29.13 -11.32 -2.74
C VAL A 345 -29.38 -10.09 -3.60
N THR A 346 -28.47 -9.10 -3.54
CA THR A 346 -28.45 -7.95 -4.44
C THR A 346 -27.76 -8.35 -5.73
N ILE A 347 -28.45 -8.22 -6.87
CA ILE A 347 -27.88 -8.58 -8.19
C ILE A 347 -27.88 -7.36 -9.08
N TYR A 348 -26.71 -7.04 -9.62
CA TYR A 348 -26.55 -6.05 -10.69
C TYR A 348 -26.47 -6.80 -12.03
N TYR A 349 -27.39 -6.49 -12.95
CA TYR A 349 -27.46 -7.09 -14.29
C TYR A 349 -28.08 -6.12 -15.27
N ASP A 350 -27.82 -6.35 -16.56
CA ASP A 350 -28.42 -5.55 -17.62
C ASP A 350 -29.90 -5.99 -17.79
N ALA A 351 -30.81 -5.04 -17.75
CA ALA A 351 -32.20 -5.32 -18.07
C ALA A 351 -32.27 -5.79 -19.53
N ALA A 352 -33.07 -6.82 -19.82
CA ALA A 352 -33.35 -7.21 -21.19
C ALA A 352 -33.91 -6.01 -21.96
N PRO A 353 -33.45 -5.75 -23.22
CA PRO A 353 -33.90 -4.64 -24.04
C PRO A 353 -35.39 -4.71 -24.35
#